data_6a21342b6951c926e6d740f83c0953a4
#
_entry.id   6a21342b6951c926e6d740f83c0953a4
#
_cell.length_a   1.000
_cell.length_b   1.000
_cell.length_c   1.000
_cell.angle_alpha   90.00
_cell.angle_beta   90.00
_cell.angle_gamma   90.00
#
_symmetry.space_group_name_H-M   'P 1'
#
loop_
_entity.id
_entity.type
_entity.pdbx_description
1 polymer ?
#
loop_
_entity_poly.entity_id
_entity_poly.type
_entity_poly.pdbx_seq_one_letter_code
_entity_poly.pdbx_strand_id
1 'polypeptide(L)'
;MANPTATFTTSLGSFTAEVFSDTMPVTAGNFIALARSGFYDGLHFHRVIPSFMIQFGCPYSKDPNDGRAGTGGPPHGTIADEHPSNARHSNEPGTLSMANTGRPNSGGSQFFINTVHNTYLDWFTPGPSKHPVFGRVIEGKDVVTQIE
;
A
#
# COMPACT_ATOMS: atom_id res chain seq x y z
N MET A 1 -10.64 -9.50 -18.18
CA MET A 1 -11.08 -9.91 -16.84
C MET A 1 -10.98 -8.74 -15.87
N ALA A 2 -11.94 -8.64 -14.96
CA ALA A 2 -11.90 -7.59 -13.95
C ALA A 2 -10.76 -7.84 -12.96
N ASN A 3 -10.16 -6.76 -12.47
CA ASN A 3 -9.18 -6.85 -11.40
C ASN A 3 -9.84 -7.32 -10.10
N PRO A 4 -9.12 -8.06 -9.25
CA PRO A 4 -9.65 -8.45 -7.95
C PRO A 4 -9.84 -7.24 -7.04
N THR A 5 -10.69 -7.40 -6.03
CA THR A 5 -10.91 -6.39 -5.00
C THR A 5 -10.48 -6.94 -3.64
N ALA A 6 -10.06 -6.03 -2.76
CA ALA A 6 -9.73 -6.35 -1.39
C ALA A 6 -10.57 -5.48 -0.45
N THR A 7 -11.20 -6.11 0.54
CA THR A 7 -11.98 -5.39 1.55
C THR A 7 -11.18 -5.33 2.85
N PHE A 8 -11.04 -4.11 3.37
CA PHE A 8 -10.34 -3.84 4.63
C PHE A 8 -11.38 -3.57 5.70
N THR A 9 -11.48 -4.47 6.66
CA THR A 9 -12.38 -4.31 7.82
C THR A 9 -11.55 -3.77 8.98
N THR A 10 -11.86 -2.57 9.42
CA THR A 10 -11.09 -1.87 10.47
C THR A 10 -12.01 -1.53 11.65
N SER A 11 -11.41 -1.07 12.75
CA SER A 11 -12.16 -0.60 13.92
C SER A 11 -13.02 0.63 13.63
N LEU A 12 -12.75 1.35 12.54
CA LEU A 12 -13.50 2.54 12.14
C LEU A 12 -14.46 2.30 10.97
N GLY A 13 -14.57 1.06 10.49
CA GLY A 13 -15.42 0.69 9.37
C GLY A 13 -14.67 -0.06 8.29
N SER A 14 -15.33 -0.29 7.16
CA SER A 14 -14.77 -1.06 6.05
C SER A 14 -14.61 -0.20 4.80
N PHE A 15 -13.57 -0.47 4.02
CA PHE A 15 -13.40 0.09 2.69
C PHE A 15 -12.90 -1.00 1.74
N THR A 16 -13.15 -0.82 0.46
CA THR A 16 -12.80 -1.79 -0.59
C THR A 16 -11.91 -1.12 -1.63
N ALA A 17 -10.87 -1.83 -2.03
CA ALA A 17 -9.92 -1.36 -3.06
C ALA A 17 -9.90 -2.32 -4.25
N GLU A 18 -9.78 -1.76 -5.44
CA GLU A 18 -9.43 -2.51 -6.65
C GLU A 18 -7.91 -2.70 -6.68
N VAL A 19 -7.45 -3.92 -6.97
CA VAL A 19 -6.02 -4.24 -7.01
C VAL A 19 -5.62 -4.47 -8.47
N PHE A 20 -4.64 -3.72 -8.97
CA PHE A 20 -4.30 -3.68 -10.39
C PHE A 20 -3.45 -4.87 -10.83
N SER A 21 -4.04 -6.07 -10.85
CA SER A 21 -3.36 -7.29 -11.30
C SER A 21 -2.99 -7.27 -12.77
N ASP A 22 -3.72 -6.50 -13.58
CA ASP A 22 -3.49 -6.40 -15.03
C ASP A 22 -2.23 -5.59 -15.36
N THR A 23 -2.02 -4.46 -14.68
CA THR A 23 -0.90 -3.55 -14.95
C THR A 23 0.27 -3.70 -13.97
N MET A 24 0.00 -4.25 -12.78
CA MET A 24 1.00 -4.40 -11.72
C MET A 24 1.02 -5.84 -11.19
N PRO A 25 1.27 -6.84 -12.05
CA PRO A 25 1.12 -8.25 -11.65
C PRO A 25 2.06 -8.69 -10.52
N VAL A 26 3.28 -8.18 -10.45
CA VAL A 26 4.22 -8.55 -9.41
C VAL A 26 3.79 -7.98 -8.06
N THR A 27 3.54 -6.68 -8.00
CA THR A 27 3.17 -5.96 -6.77
C THR A 27 1.79 -6.41 -6.30
N ALA A 28 0.82 -6.45 -7.19
CA ALA A 28 -0.54 -6.90 -6.86
C ALA A 28 -0.56 -8.37 -6.44
N GLY A 29 0.18 -9.23 -7.14
CA GLY A 29 0.28 -10.65 -6.80
C GLY A 29 0.85 -10.89 -5.43
N ASN A 30 1.89 -10.15 -5.06
CA ASN A 30 2.48 -10.18 -3.73
C ASN A 30 1.47 -9.77 -2.64
N PHE A 31 0.77 -8.67 -2.85
CA PHE A 31 -0.26 -8.19 -1.93
C PHE A 31 -1.37 -9.24 -1.76
N ILE A 32 -1.88 -9.77 -2.87
CA ILE A 32 -2.97 -10.76 -2.85
C ILE A 32 -2.55 -12.02 -2.10
N ALA A 33 -1.35 -12.52 -2.36
CA ALA A 33 -0.84 -13.72 -1.69
C ALA A 33 -0.73 -13.50 -0.18
N LEU A 34 -0.22 -12.36 0.25
CA LEU A 34 -0.11 -12.00 1.67
C LEU A 34 -1.51 -11.87 2.31
N ALA A 35 -2.44 -11.22 1.62
CA ALA A 35 -3.81 -11.07 2.12
C ALA A 35 -4.50 -12.43 2.30
N ARG A 36 -4.36 -13.32 1.33
CA ARG A 36 -4.96 -14.66 1.39
C ARG A 36 -4.36 -15.54 2.49
N SER A 37 -3.09 -15.31 2.83
CA SER A 37 -2.42 -16.06 3.89
C SER A 37 -2.78 -15.58 5.29
N GLY A 38 -3.54 -14.48 5.43
CA GLY A 38 -3.85 -13.88 6.71
C GLY A 38 -2.75 -12.99 7.27
N PHE A 39 -1.72 -12.69 6.48
CA PHE A 39 -0.58 -11.90 6.93
C PHE A 39 -0.96 -10.54 7.48
N TYR A 40 -1.93 -9.87 6.85
CA TYR A 40 -2.35 -8.52 7.24
C TYR A 40 -3.34 -8.47 8.40
N ASP A 41 -3.90 -9.62 8.80
CA ASP A 41 -4.92 -9.64 9.84
C ASP A 41 -4.34 -9.24 11.20
N GLY A 42 -5.04 -8.35 11.90
CA GLY A 42 -4.64 -7.88 13.23
C GLY A 42 -3.57 -6.79 13.23
N LEU A 43 -3.10 -6.32 12.07
CA LEU A 43 -2.11 -5.26 11.99
C LEU A 43 -2.77 -3.88 12.20
N HIS A 44 -1.97 -2.89 12.56
CA HIS A 44 -2.41 -1.51 12.76
C HIS A 44 -1.82 -0.60 11.69
N PHE A 45 -2.50 0.51 11.41
CA PHE A 45 -1.92 1.60 10.64
C PHE A 45 -0.88 2.27 11.52
N HIS A 46 0.38 1.89 11.35
CA HIS A 46 1.47 2.33 12.24
C HIS A 46 2.00 3.73 11.92
N ARG A 47 1.62 4.29 10.78
CA ARG A 47 2.04 5.63 10.37
C ARG A 47 0.87 6.34 9.70
N VAL A 48 0.39 7.39 10.35
CA VAL A 48 -0.74 8.18 9.86
C VAL A 48 -0.31 9.65 9.88
N ILE A 49 -0.30 10.28 8.71
CA ILE A 49 0.07 11.70 8.59
C ILE A 49 -1.06 12.41 7.84
N PRO A 50 -1.83 13.26 8.51
CA PRO A 50 -2.91 14.02 7.88
C PRO A 50 -2.42 14.83 6.68
N SER A 51 -3.23 14.90 5.65
CA SER A 51 -2.91 15.58 4.37
C SER A 51 -1.68 15.00 3.68
N PHE A 52 -1.40 13.72 3.89
CA PHE A 52 -0.32 12.99 3.23
C PHE A 52 -0.75 11.54 2.91
N MET A 53 -0.72 10.65 3.92
CA MET A 53 -1.03 9.24 3.69
C MET A 53 -1.30 8.51 5.00
N ILE A 54 -1.85 7.28 4.89
CA ILE A 54 -1.93 6.32 5.98
C ILE A 54 -1.21 5.05 5.54
N GLN A 55 -0.32 4.51 6.38
CA GLN A 55 0.55 3.38 6.05
C GLN A 55 0.26 2.16 6.89
N PHE A 56 0.33 0.98 6.25
CA PHE A 56 -0.10 -0.29 6.81
C PHE A 56 0.80 -1.41 6.29
N GLY A 57 0.78 -2.57 6.97
CA GLY A 57 1.38 -3.79 6.45
C GLY A 57 2.67 -4.23 7.13
N CYS A 58 3.06 -3.58 8.21
CA CYS A 58 4.22 -4.03 8.98
C CYS A 58 3.81 -5.13 9.98
N PRO A 59 4.43 -6.33 9.95
CA PRO A 59 4.07 -7.41 10.87
C PRO A 59 4.31 -7.08 12.34
N TYR A 60 5.21 -6.16 12.64
CA TYR A 60 5.43 -5.70 14.02
C TYR A 60 4.31 -4.79 14.53
N SER A 61 3.40 -4.35 13.66
CA SER A 61 2.28 -3.49 14.06
C SER A 61 1.08 -4.24 14.64
N LYS A 62 1.20 -5.54 14.90
CA LYS A 62 0.19 -6.28 15.67
C LYS A 62 0.02 -5.69 17.05
N ASP A 63 1.14 -5.33 17.68
CA ASP A 63 1.15 -4.55 18.91
C ASP A 63 1.35 -3.08 18.54
N PRO A 64 0.37 -2.21 18.80
CA PRO A 64 0.49 -0.79 18.44
C PRO A 64 1.62 -0.07 19.17
N ASN A 65 2.15 -0.67 20.24
CA ASN A 65 3.24 -0.11 21.04
C ASN A 65 4.62 -0.72 20.70
N ASP A 66 4.70 -1.60 19.71
CA ASP A 66 5.98 -2.20 19.32
C ASP A 66 6.85 -1.16 18.63
N GLY A 67 8.04 -0.88 19.23
CA GLY A 67 8.98 0.12 18.70
C GLY A 67 9.58 -0.26 17.34
N ARG A 68 9.41 -1.50 16.87
CA ARG A 68 9.88 -1.94 15.57
C ARG A 68 8.86 -1.66 14.45
N ALA A 69 7.68 -1.15 14.77
CA ALA A 69 6.65 -0.85 13.78
C ALA A 69 7.22 0.05 12.68
N GLY A 70 7.01 -0.35 11.43
CA GLY A 70 7.57 0.33 10.27
C GLY A 70 8.85 -0.31 9.72
N THR A 71 9.45 -1.27 10.43
CA THR A 71 10.72 -1.89 10.02
C THR A 71 10.57 -3.32 9.49
N GLY A 72 9.37 -3.90 9.59
CA GLY A 72 9.14 -5.29 9.20
C GLY A 72 8.70 -5.47 7.77
N GLY A 73 8.82 -6.71 7.30
CA GLY A 73 8.42 -7.11 5.96
C GLY A 73 7.91 -8.54 5.94
N PRO A 74 7.57 -9.06 4.74
CA PRO A 74 7.01 -10.40 4.62
C PRO A 74 8.07 -11.47 4.82
N PRO A 75 7.66 -12.71 5.17
CA PRO A 75 8.61 -13.80 5.43
C PRO A 75 9.43 -14.21 4.21
N HIS A 76 8.92 -13.99 3.00
CA HIS A 76 9.63 -14.32 1.76
C HIS A 76 10.61 -13.22 1.30
N GLY A 77 10.68 -12.09 2.02
CA GLY A 77 11.56 -10.98 1.66
C GLY A 77 10.94 -9.97 0.71
N THR A 78 11.78 -9.20 0.04
CA THR A 78 11.35 -8.10 -0.83
C THR A 78 11.01 -8.58 -2.25
N ILE A 79 10.32 -7.71 -3.01
CA ILE A 79 9.95 -7.96 -4.40
C ILE A 79 10.69 -6.99 -5.32
N ALA A 80 10.78 -7.35 -6.60
CA ALA A 80 11.35 -6.48 -7.62
C ALA A 80 10.49 -5.23 -7.81
N ASP A 81 11.13 -4.10 -8.08
CA ASP A 81 10.42 -2.88 -8.44
C ASP A 81 9.65 -3.08 -9.75
N GLU A 82 8.44 -2.55 -9.78
CA GLU A 82 7.56 -2.69 -10.93
C GLU A 82 7.16 -1.29 -11.41
N HIS A 83 7.80 -0.85 -12.50
CA HIS A 83 7.62 0.49 -13.07
C HIS A 83 7.23 0.36 -14.55
N PRO A 84 5.98 -0.05 -14.85
CA PRO A 84 5.56 -0.33 -16.23
C PRO A 84 5.40 0.97 -17.03
N SER A 85 6.16 1.11 -18.12
CA SER A 85 6.14 2.32 -18.94
C SER A 85 4.80 2.57 -19.62
N ASN A 86 4.00 1.52 -19.78
CA ASN A 86 2.67 1.58 -20.43
C ASN A 86 1.51 1.75 -19.42
N ALA A 87 1.81 1.84 -18.12
CA ALA A 87 0.78 1.97 -17.09
C ALA A 87 1.31 2.81 -15.93
N ARG A 88 1.29 4.12 -16.10
CA ARG A 88 1.81 5.09 -15.11
C ARG A 88 0.68 5.62 -14.26
N HIS A 89 0.42 4.93 -13.15
CA HIS A 89 -0.59 5.39 -12.18
C HIS A 89 0.06 6.39 -11.22
N SER A 90 -0.53 7.60 -11.12
CA SER A 90 -0.06 8.62 -10.18
C SER A 90 -0.57 8.34 -8.77
N ASN A 91 0.14 8.85 -7.77
CA ASN A 91 -0.24 8.78 -6.36
C ASN A 91 -1.38 9.77 -6.06
N GLU A 92 -2.55 9.51 -6.63
CA GLU A 92 -3.77 10.31 -6.42
C GLU A 92 -4.45 9.94 -5.10
N PRO A 93 -5.36 10.81 -4.60
CA PRO A 93 -6.13 10.46 -3.39
C PRO A 93 -6.86 9.13 -3.56
N GLY A 94 -6.74 8.27 -2.55
CA GLY A 94 -7.37 6.96 -2.54
C GLY A 94 -6.56 5.85 -3.21
N THR A 95 -5.37 6.13 -3.75
CA THR A 95 -4.53 5.09 -4.36
C THR A 95 -3.68 4.36 -3.31
N LEU A 96 -3.42 3.07 -3.58
CA LEU A 96 -2.55 2.22 -2.77
C LEU A 96 -1.18 2.15 -3.45
N SER A 97 -0.14 2.50 -2.71
CA SER A 97 1.23 2.58 -3.22
C SER A 97 2.17 1.74 -2.37
N MET A 98 3.16 1.11 -3.02
CA MET A 98 4.14 0.29 -2.32
C MET A 98 5.13 1.16 -1.56
N ALA A 99 5.24 0.93 -0.26
CA ALA A 99 6.30 1.54 0.56
C ALA A 99 7.63 0.83 0.30
N ASN A 100 8.73 1.58 0.41
CA ASN A 100 10.07 1.03 0.26
C ASN A 100 11.07 1.85 1.08
N THR A 101 12.31 1.39 1.15
CA THR A 101 13.38 2.05 1.91
C THR A 101 14.15 3.10 1.11
N GLY A 102 13.78 3.32 -0.16
CA GLY A 102 14.53 4.15 -1.10
C GLY A 102 15.58 3.37 -1.90
N ARG A 103 15.88 2.14 -1.50
CA ARG A 103 16.78 1.26 -2.26
C ARG A 103 16.00 0.54 -3.36
N PRO A 104 16.64 0.20 -4.49
CA PRO A 104 15.99 -0.64 -5.50
C PRO A 104 15.53 -1.98 -4.92
N ASN A 105 14.36 -2.44 -5.36
CA ASN A 105 13.79 -3.74 -5.00
C ASN A 105 13.64 -3.95 -3.49
N SER A 106 13.27 -2.89 -2.76
CA SER A 106 13.10 -2.95 -1.30
C SER A 106 11.64 -3.01 -0.84
N GLY A 107 10.69 -3.01 -1.76
CA GLY A 107 9.28 -3.19 -1.43
C GLY A 107 9.00 -4.58 -0.86
N GLY A 108 8.05 -4.68 0.05
CA GLY A 108 7.70 -5.94 0.70
C GLY A 108 6.21 -6.05 1.00
N SER A 109 5.84 -5.91 2.27
CA SER A 109 4.44 -6.01 2.70
C SER A 109 3.80 -4.65 3.00
N GLN A 110 4.59 -3.62 3.29
CA GLN A 110 4.06 -2.33 3.67
C GLN A 110 3.60 -1.54 2.44
N PHE A 111 2.45 -0.92 2.56
CA PHE A 111 1.91 -0.02 1.55
C PHE A 111 1.21 1.14 2.25
N PHE A 112 0.96 2.21 1.50
CA PHE A 112 0.23 3.35 2.03
C PHE A 112 -0.91 3.73 1.10
N ILE A 113 -1.91 4.39 1.68
CA ILE A 113 -3.04 4.93 0.94
C ILE A 113 -2.86 6.45 0.93
N ASN A 114 -2.79 7.02 -0.26
CA ASN A 114 -2.65 8.47 -0.41
C ASN A 114 -3.96 9.15 -0.04
N THR A 115 -3.87 10.20 0.78
CA THR A 115 -5.04 11.01 1.15
C THR A 115 -5.08 12.34 0.41
N VAL A 116 -3.97 12.69 -0.25
CA VAL A 116 -3.87 13.83 -1.17
C VAL A 116 -3.11 13.39 -2.43
N HIS A 117 -3.01 14.25 -3.44
CA HIS A 117 -2.25 13.94 -4.67
C HIS A 117 -0.76 14.17 -4.43
N ASN A 118 -0.01 13.08 -4.20
CA ASN A 118 1.42 13.12 -3.90
C ASN A 118 2.24 12.87 -5.16
N THR A 119 2.27 13.83 -6.08
CA THR A 119 2.95 13.66 -7.39
C THR A 119 4.44 13.40 -7.27
N TYR A 120 5.10 13.92 -6.25
CA TYR A 120 6.53 13.73 -6.03
C TYR A 120 6.90 12.29 -5.65
N LEU A 121 5.91 11.44 -5.34
CA LEU A 121 6.11 10.01 -5.06
C LEU A 121 5.99 9.15 -6.31
N ASP A 122 5.59 9.71 -7.44
CA ASP A 122 5.40 8.95 -8.68
C ASP A 122 6.76 8.48 -9.19
N TRP A 123 6.85 7.19 -9.55
CA TRP A 123 8.12 6.62 -9.99
C TRP A 123 8.62 7.22 -11.31
N PHE A 124 7.70 7.76 -12.12
CA PHE A 124 8.00 8.39 -13.40
C PHE A 124 8.28 9.90 -13.28
N THR A 125 8.24 10.44 -12.07
CA THR A 125 8.58 11.84 -11.78
C THR A 125 10.04 11.91 -11.35
N PRO A 126 10.84 12.89 -11.82
CA PRO A 126 12.21 13.06 -11.35
C PRO A 126 12.28 13.24 -9.84
N GLY A 127 13.22 12.54 -9.19
CA GLY A 127 13.40 12.60 -7.74
C GLY A 127 13.79 11.25 -7.15
N PRO A 128 14.12 11.22 -5.84
CA PRO A 128 14.59 10.00 -5.18
C PRO A 128 13.45 9.04 -4.80
N SER A 129 12.23 9.54 -4.64
CA SER A 129 11.09 8.73 -4.21
C SER A 129 10.42 8.06 -5.39
N LYS A 130 10.25 6.74 -5.33
CA LYS A 130 9.60 5.96 -6.40
C LYS A 130 8.68 4.93 -5.75
N HIS A 131 7.39 5.30 -5.68
CA HIS A 131 6.37 4.47 -5.05
C HIS A 131 5.31 4.09 -6.07
N PRO A 132 5.40 2.88 -6.66
CA PRO A 132 4.43 2.47 -7.67
C PRO A 132 3.05 2.22 -7.06
N VAL A 133 2.02 2.68 -7.75
CA VAL A 133 0.62 2.50 -7.38
C VAL A 133 0.15 1.14 -7.91
N PHE A 134 -0.44 0.32 -7.04
CA PHE A 134 -0.95 -1.00 -7.41
C PHE A 134 -2.44 -1.20 -7.15
N GLY A 135 -3.13 -0.18 -6.67
CA GLY A 135 -4.56 -0.26 -6.40
C GLY A 135 -5.19 1.09 -6.09
N ARG A 136 -6.51 1.09 -5.91
CA ARG A 136 -7.25 2.30 -5.54
C ARG A 136 -8.50 1.94 -4.75
N VAL A 137 -8.87 2.78 -3.79
CA VAL A 137 -10.11 2.63 -3.03
C VAL A 137 -11.29 2.98 -3.93
N ILE A 138 -12.25 2.05 -4.01
CA ILE A 138 -13.47 2.22 -4.82
C ILE A 138 -14.73 2.39 -3.98
N GLU A 139 -14.69 1.95 -2.72
CA GLU A 139 -15.80 2.11 -1.77
C GLU A 139 -15.23 2.42 -0.38
N GLY A 140 -15.94 3.25 0.40
CA GLY A 140 -15.58 3.53 1.78
C GLY A 140 -14.46 4.54 1.94
N LYS A 141 -14.29 5.48 1.03
CA LYS A 141 -13.28 6.54 1.16
C LYS A 141 -13.43 7.37 2.43
N ASP A 142 -14.65 7.51 2.93
CA ASP A 142 -14.92 8.18 4.20
C ASP A 142 -14.24 7.48 5.38
N VAL A 143 -14.12 6.14 5.35
CA VAL A 143 -13.40 5.39 6.38
C VAL A 143 -11.91 5.71 6.34
N VAL A 144 -11.32 5.81 5.15
CA VAL A 144 -9.92 6.22 4.98
C VAL A 144 -9.70 7.62 5.59
N THR A 145 -10.62 8.53 5.34
CA THR A 145 -10.57 9.89 5.91
C THR A 145 -10.67 9.87 7.44
N GLN A 146 -11.49 8.98 8.00
CA GLN A 146 -11.60 8.83 9.45
C GLN A 146 -10.33 8.27 10.10
N ILE A 147 -9.62 7.38 9.41
CA ILE A 147 -8.34 6.85 9.89
C ILE A 147 -7.28 7.93 9.88
N GLU A 148 -7.31 8.79 8.90
CA GLU A 148 -6.37 9.90 8.73
C GLU A 148 -6.34 10.87 9.93
#